data_f3a30146816ec251cdec6c0cb23f0628
#
_entry.id   f3a30146816ec251cdec6c0cb23f0628
#
_cell.length_a   1.000
_cell.length_b   1.000
_cell.length_c   1.000
_cell.angle_alpha   90.00
_cell.angle_beta   90.00
_cell.angle_gamma   90.00
#
_symmetry.space_group_name_H-M   'P 1'
#
loop_
_entity.id
_entity.type
_entity.pdbx_description
1 polymer ?
#
loop_
_entity_poly.entity_id
_entity_poly.type
_entity_poly.pdbx_seq_one_letter_code
_entity_poly.pdbx_strand_id
1 'polypeptide(L)'
;MNKLRGIVRTLALGIFSGVLACVVCTSATAQDNTPTHGLWVWKSPSVLEAPSGAERLLHFCQSQGINEVYVSFASHGDSSAESRFVRLIALLHRSNIHVEALLSSTDADEPGEHREKLLDHVREIVRFNRSHPTDQLDGIHLDIEPQQRPENKGPGNLRFLPGLVEAYRAVRAQAERGRLMVNADIQNKLLKGDAAQRRMLLSSLPRLTLMLYELSSPNDGETVERKAEILRKASQKFLAMAYEGLNDRNLAKMVIALRTPDYGGLLPRMFETLDDANHSNPHYQGWARHSYNDALEAAH
;
A
#
# COMPACT_ATOMS: atom_id res chain seq x y z
N MET A 1 -78.81 48.87 -29.23
CA MET A 1 -79.06 48.12 -27.95
C MET A 1 -78.38 46.76 -28.02
N ASN A 2 -77.52 46.51 -27.17
CA ASN A 2 -76.98 45.31 -26.57
C ASN A 2 -75.45 45.36 -26.38
N LYS A 3 -75.13 45.44 -25.14
CA LYS A 3 -73.75 45.44 -24.63
C LYS A 3 -73.19 43.98 -24.65
N LEU A 4 -71.99 43.81 -25.20
CA LEU A 4 -71.17 42.62 -24.99
C LEU A 4 -69.98 42.99 -24.11
N ARG A 5 -69.96 42.44 -22.94
CA ARG A 5 -68.83 42.53 -22.00
C ARG A 5 -67.74 41.53 -22.40
N GLY A 6 -66.53 41.99 -22.66
CA GLY A 6 -65.37 41.16 -22.87
C GLY A 6 -64.75 40.75 -21.52
N ILE A 7 -64.51 39.54 -21.37
CA ILE A 7 -63.81 38.93 -20.22
C ILE A 7 -62.34 38.85 -20.62
N VAL A 8 -61.49 39.62 -19.95
CA VAL A 8 -60.05 39.51 -20.07
C VAL A 8 -59.61 38.37 -19.12
N ARG A 9 -59.05 37.28 -19.67
CA ARG A 9 -58.41 36.23 -18.91
C ARG A 9 -56.91 36.54 -18.83
N THR A 10 -56.46 36.94 -17.64
CA THR A 10 -55.04 37.09 -17.30
C THR A 10 -54.40 35.71 -17.12
N LEU A 11 -53.50 35.33 -18.01
CA LEU A 11 -52.64 34.14 -17.80
C LEU A 11 -51.47 34.54 -16.87
N ALA A 12 -51.45 34.02 -15.68
CA ALA A 12 -50.27 34.10 -14.82
C ALA A 12 -49.28 32.96 -15.19
N LEU A 13 -48.14 33.36 -15.79
CA LEU A 13 -46.98 32.48 -15.98
C LEU A 13 -46.28 32.28 -14.61
N GLY A 14 -46.46 31.12 -13.99
CA GLY A 14 -45.67 30.71 -12.86
C GLY A 14 -44.31 30.21 -13.31
N ILE A 15 -43.24 30.95 -12.99
CA ILE A 15 -41.86 30.53 -13.19
C ILE A 15 -41.52 29.61 -12.03
N PHE A 16 -41.49 28.26 -12.27
CA PHE A 16 -40.94 27.29 -11.33
C PHE A 16 -39.42 27.30 -11.47
N SER A 17 -38.74 28.07 -10.61
CA SER A 17 -37.27 27.92 -10.42
C SER A 17 -36.98 26.63 -9.66
N GLY A 18 -36.75 25.57 -10.40
CA GLY A 18 -36.23 24.31 -9.83
C GLY A 18 -34.79 24.51 -9.43
N VAL A 19 -34.53 24.69 -8.14
CA VAL A 19 -33.18 24.59 -7.58
C VAL A 19 -32.77 23.08 -7.59
N LEU A 20 -31.97 22.72 -8.60
CA LEU A 20 -31.34 21.41 -8.67
C LEU A 20 -30.24 21.38 -7.61
N ALA A 21 -30.55 20.92 -6.39
CA ALA A 21 -29.56 20.64 -5.38
C ALA A 21 -28.71 19.44 -5.86
N CYS A 22 -27.52 19.73 -6.43
CA CYS A 22 -26.48 18.72 -6.59
C CYS A 22 -26.06 18.25 -5.20
N VAL A 23 -26.60 17.13 -4.76
CA VAL A 23 -26.05 16.38 -3.64
C VAL A 23 -24.71 15.82 -4.13
N VAL A 24 -23.62 16.51 -3.82
CA VAL A 24 -22.28 15.98 -3.93
C VAL A 24 -22.18 14.91 -2.85
N CYS A 25 -22.51 13.67 -3.19
CA CYS A 25 -22.13 12.51 -2.37
C CYS A 25 -20.60 12.46 -2.34
N THR A 26 -19.99 13.13 -1.36
CA THR A 26 -18.64 12.80 -0.95
C THR A 26 -18.73 11.39 -0.37
N SER A 27 -18.45 10.41 -1.21
CA SER A 27 -18.14 9.06 -0.76
C SER A 27 -16.86 9.19 0.07
N ALA A 28 -17.00 9.42 1.36
CA ALA A 28 -15.96 9.05 2.30
C ALA A 28 -15.80 7.55 2.11
N THR A 29 -14.73 7.13 1.45
CA THR A 29 -14.34 5.73 1.42
C THR A 29 -14.20 5.33 2.88
N ALA A 30 -15.16 4.55 3.37
CA ALA A 30 -15.03 3.90 4.67
C ALA A 30 -13.70 3.16 4.56
N GLN A 31 -12.75 3.53 5.43
CA GLN A 31 -11.46 2.86 5.49
C GLN A 31 -11.80 1.42 5.86
N ASP A 32 -11.59 0.51 4.90
CA ASP A 32 -11.89 -0.90 5.09
C ASP A 32 -11.04 -1.38 6.26
N ASN A 33 -11.71 -1.82 7.34
CA ASN A 33 -11.05 -2.31 8.54
C ASN A 33 -10.59 -3.77 8.40
N THR A 34 -10.69 -4.34 7.20
CA THR A 34 -10.18 -5.69 6.92
C THR A 34 -8.66 -5.70 7.13
N PRO A 35 -8.13 -6.63 7.92
CA PRO A 35 -6.69 -6.78 8.08
C PRO A 35 -6.01 -7.00 6.73
N THR A 36 -4.89 -6.32 6.51
CA THR A 36 -4.06 -6.51 5.33
C THR A 36 -3.16 -7.72 5.52
N HIS A 37 -3.22 -8.66 4.57
CA HIS A 37 -2.30 -9.79 4.44
C HIS A 37 -1.57 -9.64 3.12
N GLY A 38 -0.42 -8.96 3.16
CA GLY A 38 0.31 -8.52 1.98
C GLY A 38 1.34 -9.54 1.48
N LEU A 39 1.69 -9.43 0.18
CA LEU A 39 2.73 -10.25 -0.45
C LEU A 39 3.52 -9.44 -1.48
N TRP A 40 4.85 -9.40 -1.36
CA TRP A 40 5.70 -8.84 -2.43
C TRP A 40 5.93 -9.84 -3.57
N VAL A 41 5.80 -9.35 -4.81
CA VAL A 41 6.09 -10.07 -6.05
C VAL A 41 7.09 -9.24 -6.87
N TRP A 42 8.38 -9.36 -6.52
CA TRP A 42 9.45 -8.54 -7.09
C TRP A 42 9.73 -8.78 -8.57
N LYS A 43 9.59 -10.01 -9.02
CA LYS A 43 9.89 -10.41 -10.39
C LYS A 43 8.62 -10.75 -11.15
N SER A 44 7.64 -9.84 -11.15
CA SER A 44 6.35 -10.09 -11.82
C SER A 44 6.48 -10.49 -13.29
N PRO A 45 7.40 -9.94 -14.13
CA PRO A 45 7.58 -10.44 -15.48
C PRO A 45 7.91 -11.93 -15.52
N SER A 46 8.86 -12.41 -14.71
CA SER A 46 9.23 -13.83 -14.64
C SER A 46 8.08 -14.72 -14.17
N VAL A 47 7.23 -14.22 -13.25
CA VAL A 47 6.03 -14.94 -12.82
C VAL A 47 5.03 -15.06 -13.98
N LEU A 48 4.82 -13.97 -14.75
CA LEU A 48 3.85 -13.91 -15.84
C LEU A 48 4.29 -14.67 -17.10
N GLU A 49 5.59 -14.82 -17.33
CA GLU A 49 6.16 -15.57 -18.44
C GLU A 49 6.15 -17.09 -18.19
N ALA A 50 6.18 -17.49 -16.93
CA ALA A 50 6.17 -18.90 -16.56
C ALA A 50 4.80 -19.55 -16.88
N PRO A 51 4.76 -20.80 -17.37
CA PRO A 51 3.50 -21.51 -17.61
C PRO A 51 2.61 -21.51 -16.37
N SER A 52 1.36 -21.08 -16.52
CA SER A 52 0.38 -20.92 -15.40
C SER A 52 0.92 -20.12 -14.21
N GLY A 53 1.80 -19.14 -14.45
CA GLY A 53 2.44 -18.37 -13.37
C GLY A 53 1.44 -17.53 -12.57
N ALA A 54 0.48 -16.91 -13.26
CA ALA A 54 -0.59 -16.13 -12.62
C ALA A 54 -1.51 -17.02 -11.75
N GLU A 55 -1.89 -18.20 -12.24
CA GLU A 55 -2.73 -19.16 -11.53
C GLU A 55 -2.00 -19.74 -10.30
N ARG A 56 -0.67 -20.02 -10.42
CA ARG A 56 0.13 -20.45 -9.27
C ARG A 56 0.24 -19.35 -8.22
N LEU A 57 0.44 -18.09 -8.62
CA LEU A 57 0.43 -16.97 -7.69
C LEU A 57 -0.93 -16.85 -6.98
N LEU A 58 -2.04 -16.94 -7.74
CA LEU A 58 -3.38 -16.93 -7.14
C LEU A 58 -3.56 -18.06 -6.13
N HIS A 59 -3.20 -19.29 -6.51
CA HIS A 59 -3.30 -20.45 -5.61
C HIS A 59 -2.46 -20.26 -4.34
N PHE A 60 -1.25 -19.73 -4.48
CA PHE A 60 -0.41 -19.38 -3.34
C PHE A 60 -1.10 -18.35 -2.43
N CYS A 61 -1.60 -17.26 -2.99
CA CYS A 61 -2.32 -16.25 -2.22
C CYS A 61 -3.49 -16.84 -1.45
N GLN A 62 -4.32 -17.65 -2.10
CA GLN A 62 -5.47 -18.32 -1.48
C GLN A 62 -5.05 -19.27 -0.35
N SER A 63 -3.99 -20.07 -0.57
CA SER A 63 -3.49 -21.02 0.42
C SER A 63 -2.85 -20.37 1.65
N GLN A 64 -2.38 -19.14 1.51
CA GLN A 64 -1.72 -18.37 2.57
C GLN A 64 -2.61 -17.27 3.17
N GLY A 65 -3.87 -17.14 2.73
CA GLY A 65 -4.77 -16.09 3.19
C GLY A 65 -4.33 -14.68 2.81
N ILE A 66 -3.57 -14.52 1.70
CA ILE A 66 -3.14 -13.22 1.16
C ILE A 66 -4.33 -12.52 0.51
N ASN A 67 -4.56 -11.26 0.86
CA ASN A 67 -5.62 -10.43 0.29
C ASN A 67 -5.10 -9.16 -0.42
N GLU A 68 -3.77 -8.97 -0.43
CA GLU A 68 -3.14 -7.85 -1.12
C GLU A 68 -1.78 -8.26 -1.69
N VAL A 69 -1.45 -7.86 -2.91
CA VAL A 69 -0.16 -8.14 -3.54
C VAL A 69 0.50 -6.86 -4.05
N TYR A 70 1.80 -6.75 -3.83
CA TYR A 70 2.65 -5.67 -4.31
C TYR A 70 3.46 -6.20 -5.47
N VAL A 71 3.06 -5.86 -6.71
CA VAL A 71 3.67 -6.41 -7.92
C VAL A 71 4.59 -5.40 -8.57
N SER A 72 5.83 -5.79 -8.88
CA SER A 72 6.73 -4.90 -9.61
C SER A 72 6.08 -4.47 -10.93
N PHE A 73 5.86 -3.15 -11.06
CA PHE A 73 5.27 -2.57 -12.25
C PHE A 73 6.35 -2.38 -13.30
N ALA A 74 6.17 -3.01 -14.42
CA ALA A 74 7.01 -2.83 -15.59
C ALA A 74 6.13 -2.38 -16.76
N SER A 75 6.09 -1.08 -17.00
CA SER A 75 5.51 -0.53 -18.22
C SER A 75 6.54 -0.64 -19.32
N HIS A 76 6.30 -1.50 -20.27
CA HIS A 76 7.31 -1.74 -21.28
C HIS A 76 6.69 -1.84 -22.66
N GLY A 77 6.13 -0.88 -23.25
CA GLY A 77 5.83 -0.86 -24.70
C GLY A 77 5.53 -2.20 -25.43
N ASP A 78 5.61 -3.32 -24.70
CA ASP A 78 5.29 -4.67 -25.13
C ASP A 78 3.82 -4.97 -24.81
N SER A 79 2.98 -4.91 -25.82
CA SER A 79 1.55 -5.19 -25.71
C SER A 79 1.24 -6.58 -25.15
N SER A 80 2.13 -7.54 -25.30
CA SER A 80 1.96 -8.90 -24.80
C SER A 80 2.21 -8.98 -23.29
N ALA A 81 3.23 -8.30 -22.79
CA ALA A 81 3.52 -8.19 -21.36
C ALA A 81 2.40 -7.42 -20.64
N GLU A 82 1.94 -6.31 -21.19
CA GLU A 82 0.82 -5.54 -20.68
C GLU A 82 -0.46 -6.38 -20.61
N SER A 83 -0.78 -7.13 -21.67
CA SER A 83 -1.95 -8.02 -21.68
C SER A 83 -1.87 -9.13 -20.63
N ARG A 84 -0.68 -9.67 -20.35
CA ARG A 84 -0.48 -10.65 -19.27
C ARG A 84 -0.69 -10.01 -17.90
N PHE A 85 -0.20 -8.78 -17.72
CA PHE A 85 -0.34 -8.04 -16.47
C PHE A 85 -1.81 -7.70 -16.18
N VAL A 86 -2.55 -7.22 -17.17
CA VAL A 86 -4.01 -6.99 -17.08
C VAL A 86 -4.75 -8.27 -16.68
N ARG A 87 -4.43 -9.41 -17.31
CA ARG A 87 -5.04 -10.70 -16.95
C ARG A 87 -4.72 -11.11 -15.52
N LEU A 88 -3.51 -10.84 -15.01
CA LEU A 88 -3.17 -11.08 -13.61
C LEU A 88 -4.05 -10.26 -12.68
N ILE A 89 -4.18 -8.95 -12.92
CA ILE A 89 -5.03 -8.07 -12.10
C ILE A 89 -6.46 -8.59 -12.09
N ALA A 90 -7.03 -8.84 -13.27
CA ALA A 90 -8.39 -9.39 -13.39
C ALA A 90 -8.57 -10.73 -12.64
N LEU A 91 -7.56 -11.60 -12.66
CA LEU A 91 -7.58 -12.89 -11.97
C LEU A 91 -7.61 -12.71 -10.44
N LEU A 92 -6.74 -11.82 -9.93
CA LEU A 92 -6.62 -11.55 -8.49
C LEU A 92 -7.87 -10.82 -7.96
N HIS A 93 -8.40 -9.83 -8.69
CA HIS A 93 -9.62 -9.11 -8.31
C HIS A 93 -10.84 -10.03 -8.20
N ARG A 94 -10.99 -11.02 -9.12
CA ARG A 94 -12.08 -12.02 -9.00
C ARG A 94 -12.01 -12.84 -7.72
N SER A 95 -10.88 -12.84 -7.05
CA SER A 95 -10.65 -13.53 -5.76
C SER A 95 -10.58 -12.54 -4.58
N ASN A 96 -11.01 -11.29 -4.78
CA ASN A 96 -10.95 -10.21 -3.79
C ASN A 96 -9.53 -9.95 -3.25
N ILE A 97 -8.53 -10.05 -4.13
CA ILE A 97 -7.15 -9.73 -3.81
C ILE A 97 -6.81 -8.39 -4.45
N HIS A 98 -6.44 -7.40 -3.64
CA HIS A 98 -6.00 -6.08 -4.08
C HIS A 98 -4.62 -6.15 -4.74
N VAL A 99 -4.38 -5.30 -5.73
CA VAL A 99 -3.12 -5.27 -6.49
C VAL A 99 -2.54 -3.87 -6.49
N GLU A 100 -1.41 -3.67 -5.81
CA GLU A 100 -0.67 -2.41 -5.82
C GLU A 100 0.58 -2.52 -6.71
N ALA A 101 0.88 -1.45 -7.45
CA ALA A 101 2.12 -1.34 -8.20
C ALA A 101 3.29 -1.11 -7.25
N LEU A 102 4.26 -2.00 -7.24
CA LEU A 102 5.48 -1.88 -6.43
C LEU A 102 6.53 -1.06 -7.17
N LEU A 103 6.97 0.02 -6.54
CA LEU A 103 8.04 0.88 -7.03
C LEU A 103 9.14 1.00 -5.97
N SER A 104 10.39 0.79 -6.37
CA SER A 104 11.55 0.90 -5.46
C SER A 104 12.55 1.96 -5.91
N SER A 105 13.24 2.55 -4.93
CA SER A 105 14.32 3.51 -5.16
C SER A 105 15.21 3.63 -3.92
N THR A 106 16.49 3.93 -4.12
CA THR A 106 17.40 4.31 -3.02
C THR A 106 17.65 5.82 -2.92
N ASP A 107 17.28 6.57 -3.97
CA ASP A 107 17.72 7.97 -4.16
C ASP A 107 16.57 8.96 -4.36
N ALA A 108 15.32 8.49 -4.40
CA ALA A 108 14.16 9.36 -4.66
C ALA A 108 13.83 10.34 -3.50
N ASP A 109 14.46 10.18 -2.32
CA ASP A 109 14.41 11.15 -1.24
C ASP A 109 15.10 12.48 -1.61
N GLU A 110 16.06 12.44 -2.54
CA GLU A 110 16.70 13.64 -3.06
C GLU A 110 15.90 14.24 -4.22
N PRO A 111 15.69 15.58 -4.26
CA PRO A 111 15.08 16.22 -5.41
C PRO A 111 16.01 16.11 -6.63
N GLY A 112 15.41 15.99 -7.83
CA GLY A 112 16.14 15.87 -9.09
C GLY A 112 15.77 14.63 -9.88
N GLU A 113 16.69 14.11 -10.68
CA GLU A 113 16.44 13.08 -11.69
C GLU A 113 15.80 11.79 -11.12
N HIS A 114 16.29 11.30 -9.98
CA HIS A 114 15.77 10.05 -9.38
C HIS A 114 14.31 10.21 -8.91
N ARG A 115 13.98 11.35 -8.27
CA ARG A 115 12.60 11.64 -7.89
C ARG A 115 11.71 11.84 -9.12
N GLU A 116 12.15 12.55 -10.14
CA GLU A 116 11.39 12.71 -11.39
C GLU A 116 11.16 11.40 -12.09
N LYS A 117 12.14 10.50 -12.13
CA LYS A 117 11.98 9.15 -12.67
C LYS A 117 10.93 8.33 -11.91
N LEU A 118 10.92 8.42 -10.58
CA LEU A 118 9.86 7.80 -9.77
C LEU A 118 8.48 8.37 -10.12
N LEU A 119 8.37 9.70 -10.26
CA LEU A 119 7.12 10.37 -10.63
C LEU A 119 6.69 10.04 -12.06
N ASP A 120 7.64 9.79 -12.98
CA ASP A 120 7.33 9.29 -14.33
C ASP A 120 6.66 7.91 -14.27
N HIS A 121 7.18 6.98 -13.47
CA HIS A 121 6.54 5.68 -13.25
C HIS A 121 5.13 5.82 -12.66
N VAL A 122 4.93 6.75 -11.72
CA VAL A 122 3.58 7.03 -11.19
C VAL A 122 2.65 7.55 -12.30
N ARG A 123 3.13 8.43 -13.17
CA ARG A 123 2.37 8.91 -14.34
C ARG A 123 2.01 7.77 -15.31
N GLU A 124 2.89 6.81 -15.47
CA GLU A 124 2.64 5.60 -16.28
C GLU A 124 1.56 4.72 -15.67
N ILE A 125 1.60 4.47 -14.35
CA ILE A 125 0.57 3.73 -13.63
C ILE A 125 -0.80 4.42 -13.76
N VAL A 126 -0.85 5.75 -13.61
CA VAL A 126 -2.09 6.52 -13.81
C VAL A 126 -2.61 6.39 -15.25
N ARG A 127 -1.72 6.38 -16.26
CA ARG A 127 -2.11 6.15 -17.66
C ARG A 127 -2.61 4.73 -17.87
N PHE A 128 -1.91 3.73 -17.32
CA PHE A 128 -2.32 2.33 -17.37
C PHE A 128 -3.75 2.14 -16.84
N ASN A 129 -4.06 2.66 -15.65
CA ASN A 129 -5.40 2.57 -15.08
C ASN A 129 -6.47 3.25 -15.96
N ARG A 130 -6.15 4.37 -16.59
CA ARG A 130 -7.07 5.02 -17.54
C ARG A 130 -7.35 4.19 -18.79
N SER A 131 -6.35 3.44 -19.25
CA SER A 131 -6.47 2.57 -20.43
C SER A 131 -7.20 1.26 -20.11
N HIS A 132 -7.24 0.84 -18.84
CA HIS A 132 -7.81 -0.43 -18.38
C HIS A 132 -8.84 -0.19 -17.26
N PRO A 133 -9.98 0.45 -17.52
CA PRO A 133 -10.91 0.90 -16.47
C PRO A 133 -11.57 -0.24 -15.67
N THR A 134 -11.57 -1.48 -16.18
CA THR A 134 -12.12 -2.67 -15.52
C THR A 134 -11.10 -3.44 -14.69
N ASP A 135 -9.81 -3.30 -15.03
CA ASP A 135 -8.72 -4.09 -14.45
C ASP A 135 -7.58 -3.14 -14.02
N GLN A 136 -7.94 -2.20 -13.15
CA GLN A 136 -7.04 -1.16 -12.64
C GLN A 136 -6.18 -1.70 -11.49
N LEU A 137 -5.00 -1.14 -11.32
CA LEU A 137 -4.26 -1.24 -10.07
C LEU A 137 -5.01 -0.46 -8.98
N ASP A 138 -5.06 -0.99 -7.77
CA ASP A 138 -5.75 -0.38 -6.63
C ASP A 138 -4.90 0.70 -5.94
N GLY A 139 -3.58 0.59 -6.05
CA GLY A 139 -2.66 1.50 -5.39
C GLY A 139 -1.23 1.44 -5.90
N ILE A 140 -0.38 2.17 -5.20
CA ILE A 140 1.06 2.20 -5.37
C ILE A 140 1.71 1.86 -4.04
N HIS A 141 2.57 0.86 -4.02
CA HIS A 141 3.40 0.49 -2.89
C HIS A 141 4.84 0.96 -3.10
N LEU A 142 5.34 1.79 -2.23
CA LEU A 142 6.67 2.40 -2.34
C LEU A 142 7.66 1.67 -1.44
N ASP A 143 8.78 1.27 -2.01
CA ASP A 143 9.96 0.80 -1.29
C ASP A 143 11.13 1.77 -1.55
N ILE A 144 11.12 2.90 -0.83
CA ILE A 144 12.17 3.92 -0.95
C ILE A 144 13.09 3.80 0.26
N GLU A 145 14.32 3.36 0.01
CA GLU A 145 15.28 2.99 1.05
C GLU A 145 16.57 3.82 1.05
N PRO A 146 16.53 5.14 1.30
CA PRO A 146 17.71 6.02 1.31
C PRO A 146 18.73 5.63 2.37
N GLN A 147 18.29 4.88 3.41
CA GLN A 147 19.14 4.35 4.46
C GLN A 147 20.12 3.26 3.97
N GLN A 148 19.94 2.70 2.79
CA GLN A 148 20.88 1.75 2.20
C GLN A 148 22.15 2.43 1.69
N ARG A 149 22.08 3.72 1.37
CA ARG A 149 23.24 4.48 0.91
C ARG A 149 24.30 4.61 2.02
N PRO A 150 25.60 4.49 1.68
CA PRO A 150 26.69 4.52 2.65
C PRO A 150 26.67 5.74 3.59
N GLU A 151 26.39 6.94 3.06
CA GLU A 151 26.35 8.21 3.79
C GLU A 151 25.16 8.31 4.77
N ASN A 152 24.15 7.47 4.62
CA ASN A 152 22.95 7.39 5.46
C ASN A 152 23.00 6.22 6.45
N LYS A 153 24.07 5.43 6.43
CA LYS A 153 24.28 4.35 7.39
C LYS A 153 24.56 4.88 8.80
N GLY A 154 24.32 4.04 9.78
CA GLY A 154 24.57 4.34 11.19
C GLY A 154 23.30 4.60 12.01
N PRO A 155 23.39 4.36 13.33
CA PRO A 155 22.28 4.55 14.25
C PRO A 155 21.92 6.04 14.37
N GLY A 156 20.62 6.35 14.30
CA GLY A 156 20.13 7.71 14.49
C GLY A 156 20.35 8.68 13.31
N ASN A 157 20.98 8.24 12.22
CA ASN A 157 21.12 9.09 11.03
C ASN A 157 19.79 9.12 10.26
N LEU A 158 18.98 10.16 10.48
CA LEU A 158 17.69 10.40 9.84
C LEU A 158 17.66 11.70 9.02
N ARG A 159 18.83 12.24 8.61
CA ARG A 159 18.93 13.48 7.83
C ARG A 159 18.16 13.42 6.49
N PHE A 160 17.98 12.22 5.93
CA PHE A 160 17.23 11.98 4.69
C PHE A 160 15.70 11.96 4.90
N LEU A 161 15.20 11.85 6.15
CA LEU A 161 13.80 11.68 6.45
C LEU A 161 12.90 12.81 5.89
N PRO A 162 13.25 14.10 5.95
CA PRO A 162 12.46 15.15 5.33
C PRO A 162 12.28 14.94 3.82
N GLY A 163 13.36 14.60 3.12
CA GLY A 163 13.33 14.35 1.68
C GLY A 163 12.53 13.10 1.32
N LEU A 164 12.61 12.04 2.13
CA LEU A 164 11.78 10.84 1.97
C LEU A 164 10.29 11.17 2.10
N VAL A 165 9.91 11.94 3.11
CA VAL A 165 8.52 12.37 3.31
C VAL A 165 8.02 13.27 2.16
N GLU A 166 8.88 14.14 1.63
CA GLU A 166 8.57 14.93 0.44
C GLU A 166 8.35 14.06 -0.79
N ALA A 167 9.17 13.00 -0.97
CA ALA A 167 8.97 12.03 -2.05
C ALA A 167 7.61 11.33 -1.92
N TYR A 168 7.24 10.86 -0.72
CA TYR A 168 5.94 10.27 -0.45
C TYR A 168 4.78 11.22 -0.80
N ARG A 169 4.87 12.49 -0.38
CA ARG A 169 3.86 13.51 -0.68
C ARG A 169 3.75 13.80 -2.17
N ALA A 170 4.89 13.88 -2.87
CA ALA A 170 4.91 14.13 -4.31
C ALA A 170 4.27 12.96 -5.09
N VAL A 171 4.59 11.70 -4.72
CA VAL A 171 3.96 10.52 -5.29
C VAL A 171 2.46 10.51 -5.02
N ARG A 172 2.05 10.75 -3.78
CA ARG A 172 0.64 10.83 -3.40
C ARG A 172 -0.13 11.87 -4.22
N ALA A 173 0.40 13.08 -4.33
CA ALA A 173 -0.24 14.15 -5.11
C ALA A 173 -0.38 13.79 -6.60
N GLN A 174 0.57 13.03 -7.16
CA GLN A 174 0.49 12.54 -8.54
C GLN A 174 -0.50 11.38 -8.67
N ALA A 175 -0.54 10.46 -7.70
CA ALA A 175 -1.40 9.28 -7.66
C ALA A 175 -2.89 9.65 -7.46
N GLU A 176 -3.18 10.71 -6.70
CA GLU A 176 -4.54 11.24 -6.50
C GLU A 176 -5.25 11.56 -7.82
N ARG A 177 -4.51 11.94 -8.88
CA ARG A 177 -5.06 12.17 -10.23
C ARG A 177 -5.61 10.89 -10.88
N GLY A 178 -5.16 9.73 -10.43
CA GLY A 178 -5.64 8.40 -10.83
C GLY A 178 -6.52 7.73 -9.77
N ARG A 179 -6.82 8.39 -8.66
CA ARG A 179 -7.54 7.82 -7.49
C ARG A 179 -6.82 6.61 -6.89
N LEU A 180 -5.51 6.56 -7.00
CA LEU A 180 -4.68 5.49 -6.47
C LEU A 180 -4.32 5.78 -5.01
N MET A 181 -4.45 4.77 -4.15
CA MET A 181 -3.88 4.78 -2.81
C MET A 181 -2.36 4.74 -2.90
N VAL A 182 -1.65 5.32 -1.92
CA VAL A 182 -0.20 5.23 -1.82
C VAL A 182 0.16 4.75 -0.44
N ASN A 183 0.91 3.66 -0.38
CA ASN A 183 1.46 3.04 0.82
C ASN A 183 2.97 2.92 0.67
N ALA A 184 3.71 2.71 1.78
CA ALA A 184 5.16 2.60 1.68
C ALA A 184 5.74 1.66 2.74
N ASP A 185 6.89 1.08 2.37
CA ASP A 185 7.74 0.33 3.29
C ASP A 185 8.59 1.28 4.12
N ILE A 186 8.79 0.91 5.38
CA ILE A 186 9.69 1.62 6.29
C ILE A 186 10.53 0.64 7.10
N GLN A 187 11.78 1.00 7.35
CA GLN A 187 12.62 0.29 8.31
C GLN A 187 12.39 0.78 9.74
N ASN A 188 12.59 -0.11 10.70
CA ASN A 188 12.40 0.17 12.12
C ASN A 188 13.24 1.35 12.65
N LYS A 189 14.39 1.65 12.01
CA LYS A 189 15.21 2.78 12.40
C LYS A 189 14.53 4.13 12.22
N LEU A 190 13.59 4.26 11.26
CA LEU A 190 12.84 5.50 11.04
C LEU A 190 11.94 5.86 12.23
N LEU A 191 11.53 4.85 13.02
CA LEU A 191 10.74 5.06 14.22
C LEU A 191 11.55 5.50 15.43
N LYS A 192 12.89 5.48 15.35
CA LYS A 192 13.80 5.93 16.43
C LYS A 192 14.02 7.44 16.48
N GLY A 193 13.42 8.18 15.55
CA GLY A 193 13.40 9.64 15.57
C GLY A 193 12.63 10.22 16.76
N ASP A 194 12.75 11.53 16.93
CA ASP A 194 11.93 12.26 17.92
C ASP A 194 10.45 12.29 17.54
N ALA A 195 9.61 12.82 18.42
CA ALA A 195 8.15 12.86 18.19
C ALA A 195 7.77 13.67 16.94
N ALA A 196 8.51 14.74 16.60
CA ALA A 196 8.24 15.54 15.41
C ALA A 196 8.57 14.76 14.13
N GLN A 197 9.70 14.05 14.12
CA GLN A 197 10.13 13.18 13.02
C GLN A 197 9.15 12.01 12.81
N ARG A 198 8.72 11.34 13.89
CA ARG A 198 7.71 10.28 13.80
C ARG A 198 6.38 10.81 13.29
N ARG A 199 5.90 11.95 13.80
CA ARG A 199 4.68 12.60 13.29
C ARG A 199 4.79 12.93 11.81
N MET A 200 5.91 13.51 11.37
CA MET A 200 6.15 13.85 9.97
C MET A 200 6.05 12.61 9.06
N LEU A 201 6.65 11.49 9.47
CA LEU A 201 6.60 10.21 8.75
C LEU A 201 5.18 9.65 8.74
N LEU A 202 4.57 9.49 9.92
CA LEU A 202 3.26 8.83 10.06
C LEU A 202 2.09 9.64 9.49
N SER A 203 2.26 10.95 9.26
CA SER A 203 1.25 11.79 8.60
C SER A 203 1.42 11.87 7.07
N SER A 204 2.46 11.25 6.50
CA SER A 204 2.76 11.36 5.08
C SER A 204 1.84 10.51 4.19
N LEU A 205 1.50 9.31 4.65
CA LEU A 205 0.70 8.31 3.93
C LEU A 205 -0.35 7.69 4.85
N PRO A 206 -1.42 7.09 4.31
CA PRO A 206 -2.47 6.46 5.12
C PRO A 206 -2.02 5.14 5.77
N ARG A 207 -1.07 4.43 5.16
CA ARG A 207 -0.56 3.14 5.63
C ARG A 207 0.94 3.04 5.37
N LEU A 208 1.65 2.46 6.35
CA LEU A 208 3.07 2.15 6.25
C LEU A 208 3.29 0.68 6.61
N THR A 209 4.23 0.04 5.93
CA THR A 209 4.61 -1.34 6.19
C THR A 209 5.98 -1.37 6.87
N LEU A 210 5.98 -1.75 8.15
CA LEU A 210 7.19 -1.85 8.95
C LEU A 210 7.93 -3.15 8.63
N MET A 211 9.08 -3.04 8.01
CA MET A 211 9.99 -4.16 7.77
C MET A 211 10.65 -4.60 9.07
N LEU A 212 10.15 -5.67 9.66
CA LEU A 212 10.64 -6.23 10.92
C LEU A 212 11.46 -7.49 10.63
N TYR A 213 12.61 -7.27 9.97
CA TYR A 213 13.48 -8.33 9.48
C TYR A 213 14.60 -8.66 10.47
N GLU A 214 15.21 -9.83 10.31
CA GLU A 214 16.41 -10.27 11.03
C GLU A 214 16.25 -10.35 12.56
N LEU A 215 15.04 -10.59 13.04
CA LEU A 215 14.78 -10.83 14.47
C LEU A 215 15.14 -12.27 14.88
N SER A 216 15.22 -13.17 13.91
CA SER A 216 15.45 -14.59 14.11
C SER A 216 16.11 -15.18 12.86
N SER A 217 16.61 -16.40 12.95
CA SER A 217 17.09 -17.20 11.82
C SER A 217 16.50 -18.61 11.91
N PRO A 218 16.19 -19.27 10.78
CA PRO A 218 15.71 -20.66 10.79
C PRO A 218 16.66 -21.62 11.52
N ASN A 219 17.95 -21.31 11.54
CA ASN A 219 19.04 -22.18 12.01
C ASN A 219 19.72 -21.67 13.31
N ASP A 220 19.07 -20.75 14.06
CA ASP A 220 19.64 -20.20 15.30
C ASP A 220 19.52 -21.14 16.53
N GLY A 221 18.88 -22.30 16.36
CA GLY A 221 18.64 -23.26 17.43
C GLY A 221 17.54 -22.87 18.43
N GLU A 222 16.88 -21.72 18.23
CA GLU A 222 15.78 -21.30 19.09
C GLU A 222 14.48 -22.08 18.82
N THR A 223 13.71 -22.30 19.90
CA THR A 223 12.39 -22.93 19.76
C THR A 223 11.38 -22.01 19.08
N VAL A 224 10.31 -22.58 18.54
CA VAL A 224 9.22 -21.84 17.90
C VAL A 224 8.60 -20.83 18.88
N GLU A 225 8.41 -21.25 20.14
CA GLU A 225 7.85 -20.42 21.22
C GLU A 225 8.76 -19.23 21.53
N ARG A 226 10.09 -19.45 21.50
CA ARG A 226 11.05 -18.38 21.72
C ARG A 226 11.05 -17.37 20.59
N LYS A 227 11.00 -17.82 19.34
CA LYS A 227 10.88 -16.96 18.16
C LYS A 227 9.58 -16.16 18.19
N ALA A 228 8.46 -16.78 18.53
CA ALA A 228 7.17 -16.12 18.68
C ALA A 228 7.21 -15.05 19.79
N GLU A 229 7.85 -15.34 20.93
CA GLU A 229 7.99 -14.40 22.04
C GLU A 229 8.87 -13.19 21.67
N ILE A 230 9.97 -13.40 20.94
CA ILE A 230 10.83 -12.31 20.41
C ILE A 230 10.02 -11.43 19.48
N LEU A 231 9.29 -12.03 18.52
CA LEU A 231 8.47 -11.31 17.55
C LEU A 231 7.34 -10.51 18.23
N ARG A 232 6.63 -11.13 19.16
CA ARG A 232 5.57 -10.47 19.94
C ARG A 232 6.09 -9.21 20.64
N LYS A 233 7.20 -9.33 21.37
CA LYS A 233 7.83 -8.19 22.06
C LYS A 233 8.32 -7.11 21.11
N ALA A 234 8.93 -7.50 20.00
CA ALA A 234 9.45 -6.56 19.01
C ALA A 234 8.31 -5.79 18.32
N SER A 235 7.26 -6.47 17.88
CA SER A 235 6.12 -5.85 17.22
C SER A 235 5.41 -4.85 18.13
N GLN A 236 5.09 -5.24 19.37
CA GLN A 236 4.48 -4.37 20.37
C GLN A 236 5.35 -3.15 20.69
N LYS A 237 6.69 -3.36 20.87
CA LYS A 237 7.64 -2.28 21.13
C LYS A 237 7.67 -1.26 19.99
N PHE A 238 7.77 -1.70 18.74
CA PHE A 238 7.85 -0.78 17.62
C PHE A 238 6.52 -0.06 17.35
N LEU A 239 5.39 -0.73 17.51
CA LEU A 239 4.08 -0.06 17.45
C LEU A 239 3.94 0.99 18.57
N ALA A 240 4.28 0.66 19.80
CA ALA A 240 4.27 1.63 20.89
C ALA A 240 5.18 2.83 20.61
N MET A 241 6.44 2.57 20.18
CA MET A 241 7.40 3.61 19.83
C MET A 241 6.90 4.53 18.71
N ALA A 242 6.27 3.97 17.67
CA ALA A 242 5.79 4.74 16.53
C ALA A 242 4.82 5.84 16.95
N TYR A 243 3.92 5.54 17.87
CA TYR A 243 2.81 6.43 18.27
C TYR A 243 2.99 7.10 19.64
N GLU A 244 4.12 6.86 20.31
CA GLU A 244 4.40 7.46 21.63
C GLU A 244 4.37 8.99 21.57
N GLY A 245 3.52 9.59 22.41
CA GLY A 245 3.35 11.04 22.49
C GLY A 245 2.59 11.67 21.32
N LEU A 246 1.98 10.85 20.43
CA LEU A 246 1.21 11.31 19.29
C LEU A 246 -0.28 11.05 19.51
N ASN A 247 -1.08 12.10 19.69
CA ASN A 247 -2.52 12.02 19.95
C ASN A 247 -3.36 12.34 18.69
N ASP A 248 -2.93 11.87 17.52
CA ASP A 248 -3.60 12.12 16.27
C ASP A 248 -4.16 10.79 15.71
N ARG A 249 -5.47 10.74 15.46
CA ARG A 249 -6.15 9.55 14.92
C ARG A 249 -5.96 9.35 13.41
N ASN A 250 -5.45 10.38 12.73
CA ASN A 250 -5.24 10.37 11.28
C ASN A 250 -3.82 9.93 10.87
N LEU A 251 -3.05 9.42 11.82
CA LEU A 251 -1.73 8.87 11.51
C LEU A 251 -1.85 7.54 10.76
N ALA A 252 -0.83 7.22 9.98
CA ALA A 252 -0.75 5.99 9.21
C ALA A 252 -1.11 4.76 10.05
N LYS A 253 -1.80 3.82 9.43
CA LYS A 253 -1.90 2.45 9.96
C LYS A 253 -0.61 1.69 9.66
N MET A 254 -0.33 0.66 10.47
CA MET A 254 0.92 -0.10 10.38
C MET A 254 0.64 -1.56 10.03
N VAL A 255 1.19 -2.01 8.91
CA VAL A 255 1.34 -3.43 8.55
C VAL A 255 2.73 -3.87 9.01
N ILE A 256 2.91 -5.10 9.48
CA ILE A 256 4.22 -5.62 9.91
C ILE A 256 4.69 -6.67 8.92
N ALA A 257 5.84 -6.45 8.30
CA ALA A 257 6.41 -7.34 7.31
C ALA A 257 7.46 -8.27 7.91
N LEU A 258 7.39 -9.55 7.51
CA LEU A 258 8.38 -10.59 7.84
C LEU A 258 8.95 -11.20 6.56
N ARG A 259 10.21 -11.64 6.61
CA ARG A 259 10.86 -12.34 5.49
C ARG A 259 10.75 -13.85 5.61
N THR A 260 10.53 -14.51 4.48
CA THR A 260 10.58 -15.98 4.39
C THR A 260 11.93 -16.55 4.85
N PRO A 261 13.10 -15.99 4.49
CA PRO A 261 14.40 -16.49 4.95
C PRO A 261 14.60 -16.45 6.48
N ASP A 262 13.91 -15.56 7.21
CA ASP A 262 14.08 -15.43 8.66
C ASP A 262 13.36 -16.54 9.45
N TYR A 263 12.29 -17.12 8.89
CA TYR A 263 11.41 -18.03 9.60
C TYR A 263 11.13 -19.36 8.86
N GLY A 264 11.41 -19.44 7.56
CA GLY A 264 11.15 -20.63 6.75
C GLY A 264 9.70 -21.10 6.86
N GLY A 265 9.51 -22.39 7.11
CA GLY A 265 8.19 -23.01 7.29
C GLY A 265 7.41 -22.55 8.52
N LEU A 266 8.03 -21.83 9.46
CA LEU A 266 7.37 -21.28 10.65
C LEU A 266 6.62 -19.97 10.37
N LEU A 267 6.78 -19.38 9.19
CA LEU A 267 6.24 -18.04 8.89
C LEU A 267 4.70 -17.93 9.11
N PRO A 268 3.86 -18.92 8.76
CA PRO A 268 2.43 -18.86 9.06
C PRO A 268 2.16 -18.71 10.58
N ARG A 269 2.88 -19.46 11.41
CA ARG A 269 2.76 -19.35 12.87
C ARG A 269 3.20 -17.98 13.40
N MET A 270 4.20 -17.36 12.76
CA MET A 270 4.65 -16.01 13.11
C MET A 270 3.60 -14.96 12.76
N PHE A 271 2.88 -15.11 11.66
CA PHE A 271 1.76 -14.22 11.31
C PHE A 271 0.60 -14.34 12.32
N GLU A 272 0.21 -15.55 12.71
CA GLU A 272 -0.75 -15.76 13.81
C GLU A 272 -0.28 -15.05 15.09
N THR A 273 1.00 -15.15 15.42
CA THR A 273 1.58 -14.47 16.59
C THR A 273 1.49 -12.95 16.49
N LEU A 274 1.66 -12.37 15.30
CA LEU A 274 1.50 -10.92 15.08
C LEU A 274 0.05 -10.48 15.31
N ASP A 275 -0.92 -11.21 14.75
CA ASP A 275 -2.33 -10.90 14.89
C ASP A 275 -2.77 -11.04 16.35
N ASP A 276 -2.44 -12.14 17.02
CA ASP A 276 -2.77 -12.36 18.44
C ASP A 276 -2.19 -11.26 19.35
N ALA A 277 -0.95 -10.82 19.04
CA ALA A 277 -0.27 -9.82 19.86
C ALA A 277 -0.77 -8.39 19.67
N ASN A 278 -1.32 -8.06 18.50
CA ASN A 278 -1.55 -6.68 18.08
C ASN A 278 -2.99 -6.36 17.66
N HIS A 279 -3.91 -7.33 17.56
CA HIS A 279 -5.29 -7.12 17.09
C HIS A 279 -6.06 -6.00 17.84
N SER A 280 -5.73 -5.78 19.11
CA SER A 280 -6.34 -4.71 19.93
C SER A 280 -5.68 -3.33 19.72
N ASN A 281 -4.55 -3.25 19.01
CA ASN A 281 -3.89 -1.98 18.76
C ASN A 281 -4.60 -1.25 17.60
N PRO A 282 -5.14 -0.03 17.81
CA PRO A 282 -5.92 0.67 16.81
C PRO A 282 -5.10 1.08 15.56
N HIS A 283 -3.80 1.03 15.65
CA HIS A 283 -2.89 1.36 14.54
C HIS A 283 -2.36 0.13 13.79
N TYR A 284 -2.53 -1.08 14.33
CA TYR A 284 -2.18 -2.31 13.64
C TYR A 284 -3.20 -2.64 12.56
N GLN A 285 -2.74 -2.99 11.36
CA GLN A 285 -3.63 -3.31 10.24
C GLN A 285 -3.32 -4.66 9.59
N GLY A 286 -2.46 -5.48 10.18
CA GLY A 286 -2.15 -6.80 9.66
C GLY A 286 -0.67 -7.00 9.37
N TRP A 287 -0.38 -7.95 8.50
CA TRP A 287 0.98 -8.37 8.19
C TRP A 287 1.24 -8.48 6.68
N ALA A 288 2.53 -8.57 6.32
CA ALA A 288 2.93 -8.82 4.95
C ALA A 288 4.14 -9.77 4.86
N ARG A 289 4.18 -10.58 3.81
CA ARG A 289 5.22 -11.56 3.53
C ARG A 289 6.19 -11.07 2.46
N HIS A 290 7.44 -10.94 2.79
CA HIS A 290 8.53 -10.74 1.85
C HIS A 290 9.25 -12.06 1.62
N SER A 291 9.26 -12.68 0.44
CA SER A 291 8.51 -12.38 -0.76
C SER A 291 7.97 -13.69 -1.39
N TYR A 292 7.18 -13.59 -2.47
CA TYR A 292 6.73 -14.75 -3.26
C TYR A 292 7.91 -15.51 -3.87
N ASN A 293 8.91 -14.77 -4.36
CA ASN A 293 10.11 -15.37 -4.95
C ASN A 293 10.89 -16.21 -3.93
N ASP A 294 11.10 -15.68 -2.70
CA ASP A 294 11.74 -16.43 -1.62
C ASP A 294 10.93 -17.67 -1.20
N ALA A 295 9.60 -17.57 -1.28
CA ALA A 295 8.72 -18.69 -0.96
C ALA A 295 8.83 -19.84 -1.99
N LEU A 296 9.02 -19.51 -3.28
CA LEU A 296 9.26 -20.49 -4.33
C LEU A 296 10.64 -21.17 -4.16
N GLU A 297 11.67 -20.38 -3.86
CA GLU A 297 13.02 -20.91 -3.62
C GLU A 297 13.08 -21.82 -2.38
N ALA A 298 12.34 -21.50 -1.33
CA ALA A 298 12.28 -22.33 -0.11
C ALA A 298 11.49 -23.63 -0.27
N ALA A 299 10.70 -23.76 -1.36
CA ALA A 299 9.90 -24.96 -1.64
C ALA A 299 10.65 -26.01 -2.50
N HIS A 300 11.85 -25.69 -2.97
CA HIS A 300 12.76 -26.55 -3.73
C HIS A 300 13.99 -26.91 -2.91
#